data_f0eac90c33febcac3275987e397e7755
#
_entry.id   f0eac90c33febcac3275987e397e7755
#
_cell.length_a   1.000
_cell.length_b   1.000
_cell.length_c   1.000
_cell.angle_alpha   90.00
_cell.angle_beta   90.00
_cell.angle_gamma   90.00
#
_symmetry.space_group_name_H-M   'P 1'
#
loop_
_entity.id
_entity.type
_entity.pdbx_description
1 polymer ?
#
loop_
_entity_poly.entity_id
_entity_poly.type
_entity_poly.pdbx_seq_one_letter_code
_entity_poly.pdbx_strand_id
1 'polypeptide(L)'
;MRQLRDDTHLVLDGEVRVYRRERSKRWQAAFVIDGHTIRISTGKRDLSEAKEYARDTFLEYKFRHKNDLPVVTKKFSDVARLTIADMRKQLDAGLGRKVYEDYIVCIERYLIPFFGAQYVTSIDYQKIQDFYEWRRAKMGREPKASTLNTHNSAMNRVFDEAVARGFIAHKSVPLMVNRGEKSERRPDFTRDEYRTLIRKLPHWITQDVSSPC
;
A
#
# COMPACT_ATOMS: atom_id res chain seq x y z
N MET A 1 -18.06 -18.07 32.39
CA MET A 1 -17.61 -16.69 32.65
C MET A 1 -16.09 -16.71 32.90
N ARG A 2 -15.29 -16.04 32.09
CA ARG A 2 -13.83 -15.93 32.31
C ARG A 2 -13.64 -14.95 33.46
N GLN A 3 -13.07 -15.37 34.59
CA GLN A 3 -12.70 -14.48 35.69
C GLN A 3 -11.76 -13.39 35.17
N LEU A 4 -12.16 -12.13 35.40
CA LEU A 4 -11.28 -10.97 35.15
C LEU A 4 -10.11 -11.07 36.12
N ARG A 5 -8.86 -10.92 35.65
CA ARG A 5 -7.67 -10.85 36.51
C ARG A 5 -7.77 -9.62 37.42
N ASP A 6 -7.24 -9.70 38.61
CA ASP A 6 -7.29 -8.62 39.64
C ASP A 6 -6.83 -7.24 39.15
N ASP A 7 -5.97 -7.17 38.15
CA ASP A 7 -5.45 -5.96 37.51
C ASP A 7 -6.27 -5.54 36.25
N THR A 8 -7.60 -5.76 36.23
CA THR A 8 -8.47 -5.37 35.11
C THR A 8 -9.58 -4.44 35.57
N HIS A 9 -9.67 -3.29 34.93
CA HIS A 9 -10.69 -2.27 35.19
C HIS A 9 -11.53 -2.02 33.95
N LEU A 10 -12.84 -1.85 34.16
CA LEU A 10 -13.77 -1.48 33.09
C LEU A 10 -14.07 0.02 33.16
N VAL A 11 -14.16 0.65 31.98
CA VAL A 11 -14.44 2.06 31.78
C VAL A 11 -15.55 2.16 30.74
N LEU A 12 -16.39 3.21 30.79
CA LEU A 12 -17.51 3.45 29.89
C LEU A 12 -18.45 2.22 29.81
N ASP A 13 -19.04 1.86 30.95
CA ASP A 13 -20.01 0.78 31.08
C ASP A 13 -19.52 -0.57 30.52
N GLY A 14 -18.19 -0.79 30.52
CA GLY A 14 -17.57 -2.01 30.07
C GLY A 14 -17.11 -2.00 28.61
N GLU A 15 -17.35 -0.95 27.84
CA GLU A 15 -16.89 -0.82 26.46
C GLU A 15 -15.36 -0.83 26.34
N VAL A 16 -14.67 -0.30 27.37
CA VAL A 16 -13.20 -0.21 27.43
C VAL A 16 -12.67 -0.99 28.61
N ARG A 17 -11.75 -1.89 28.35
CA ARG A 17 -11.04 -2.65 29.37
C ARG A 17 -9.61 -2.14 29.51
N VAL A 18 -9.24 -1.65 30.70
CA VAL A 18 -7.89 -1.26 31.08
C VAL A 18 -7.28 -2.35 31.94
N TYR A 19 -6.12 -2.87 31.58
CA TYR A 19 -5.50 -4.01 32.27
C TYR A 19 -3.99 -3.92 32.25
N ARG A 20 -3.34 -4.61 33.18
CA ARG A 20 -1.89 -4.73 33.26
C ARG A 20 -1.44 -6.14 32.83
N ARG A 21 -0.34 -6.22 32.08
CA ARG A 21 0.33 -7.50 31.79
C ARG A 21 1.32 -7.81 32.90
N GLU A 22 1.49 -9.08 33.27
CA GLU A 22 2.33 -9.54 34.40
C GLU A 22 3.75 -8.94 34.42
N ARG A 23 4.35 -8.71 33.26
CA ARG A 23 5.71 -8.17 33.16
C ARG A 23 5.77 -6.70 32.76
N SER A 24 4.65 -5.98 32.73
CA SER A 24 4.56 -4.60 32.27
C SER A 24 4.25 -3.65 33.42
N LYS A 25 5.07 -2.61 33.57
CA LYS A 25 4.76 -1.49 34.49
C LYS A 25 3.73 -0.50 33.90
N ARG A 26 3.35 -0.66 32.61
CA ARG A 26 2.44 0.21 31.89
C ARG A 26 1.09 -0.47 31.67
N TRP A 27 0.03 0.29 31.83
CA TRP A 27 -1.32 -0.13 31.55
C TRP A 27 -1.56 -0.32 30.04
N GLN A 28 -2.43 -1.26 29.70
CA GLN A 28 -2.91 -1.53 28.35
C GLN A 28 -4.40 -1.24 28.32
N ALA A 29 -4.92 -0.83 27.17
CA ALA A 29 -6.36 -0.75 26.95
C ALA A 29 -6.78 -1.66 25.80
N ALA A 30 -8.01 -2.20 25.91
CA ALA A 30 -8.63 -2.97 24.86
C ALA A 30 -10.11 -2.63 24.76
N PHE A 31 -10.59 -2.45 23.54
CA PHE A 31 -11.98 -2.15 23.21
C PHE A 31 -12.33 -2.71 21.83
N VAL A 32 -13.62 -2.75 21.50
CA VAL A 32 -14.12 -3.26 20.22
C VAL A 32 -14.73 -2.13 19.43
N ILE A 33 -14.34 -1.99 18.17
CA ILE A 33 -14.96 -1.09 17.19
C ILE A 33 -15.27 -1.93 15.94
N ASP A 34 -16.50 -1.90 15.49
CA ASP A 34 -16.97 -2.63 14.30
C ASP A 34 -16.52 -4.11 14.28
N GLY A 35 -16.71 -4.81 15.42
CA GLY A 35 -16.32 -6.21 15.57
C GLY A 35 -14.81 -6.47 15.71
N HIS A 36 -13.97 -5.47 15.52
CA HIS A 36 -12.51 -5.58 15.63
C HIS A 36 -12.02 -5.23 17.03
N THR A 37 -11.30 -6.15 17.67
CA THR A 37 -10.66 -5.87 18.97
C THR A 37 -9.38 -5.07 18.78
N ILE A 38 -9.38 -3.86 19.29
CA ILE A 38 -8.23 -2.96 19.31
C ILE A 38 -7.54 -3.07 20.68
N ARG A 39 -6.21 -3.24 20.67
CA ARG A 39 -5.36 -3.30 21.86
C ARG A 39 -4.25 -2.28 21.73
N ILE A 40 -4.16 -1.37 22.71
CA ILE A 40 -3.16 -0.30 22.72
C ILE A 40 -2.41 -0.28 24.05
N SER A 41 -1.20 0.23 24.03
CA SER A 41 -0.50 0.62 25.26
C SER A 41 -0.89 2.05 25.62
N THR A 42 -1.32 2.30 26.85
CA THR A 42 -1.61 3.66 27.30
C THR A 42 -0.32 4.48 27.54
N GLY A 43 0.84 3.83 27.61
CA GLY A 43 2.10 4.47 28.00
C GLY A 43 2.16 4.87 29.48
N LYS A 44 1.04 4.85 30.18
CA LYS A 44 0.87 5.35 31.56
C LYS A 44 1.17 4.26 32.59
N ARG A 45 1.71 4.67 33.75
CA ARG A 45 1.95 3.80 34.92
C ARG A 45 0.84 3.97 35.96
N ASP A 46 0.30 5.17 36.06
CA ASP A 46 -0.83 5.49 36.91
C ASP A 46 -2.13 4.97 36.30
N LEU A 47 -3.04 4.45 37.14
CA LEU A 47 -4.29 3.86 36.69
C LEU A 47 -5.31 4.91 36.25
N SER A 48 -5.36 6.06 36.95
CA SER A 48 -6.31 7.13 36.64
C SER A 48 -5.98 7.75 35.29
N GLU A 49 -4.69 8.11 35.06
CA GLU A 49 -4.22 8.59 33.77
C GLU A 49 -4.44 7.57 32.64
N ALA A 50 -4.28 6.28 32.95
CA ALA A 50 -4.48 5.21 31.97
C ALA A 50 -5.94 5.06 31.58
N LYS A 51 -6.87 5.20 32.54
CA LYS A 51 -8.32 5.18 32.29
C LYS A 51 -8.76 6.38 31.44
N GLU A 52 -8.25 7.56 31.73
CA GLU A 52 -8.52 8.78 30.98
C GLU A 52 -8.03 8.65 29.54
N TYR A 53 -6.76 8.29 29.35
CA TYR A 53 -6.19 8.05 28.04
C TYR A 53 -6.96 6.99 27.24
N ALA A 54 -7.36 5.90 27.89
CA ALA A 54 -8.11 4.83 27.26
C ALA A 54 -9.50 5.29 26.80
N ARG A 55 -10.18 6.12 27.63
CA ARG A 55 -11.47 6.73 27.30
C ARG A 55 -11.35 7.63 26.07
N ASP A 56 -10.40 8.56 26.11
CA ASP A 56 -10.21 9.54 25.03
C ASP A 56 -9.86 8.84 23.71
N THR A 57 -8.97 7.87 23.76
CA THR A 57 -8.63 7.06 22.60
C THR A 57 -9.83 6.29 22.06
N PHE A 58 -10.64 5.67 22.90
CA PHE A 58 -11.86 4.97 22.47
C PHE A 58 -12.85 5.92 21.79
N LEU A 59 -13.08 7.10 22.36
CA LEU A 59 -13.96 8.10 21.77
C LEU A 59 -13.45 8.60 20.42
N GLU A 60 -12.12 8.79 20.27
CA GLU A 60 -11.50 9.11 18.99
C GLU A 60 -11.74 8.00 17.95
N TYR A 61 -11.54 6.74 18.33
CA TYR A 61 -11.78 5.61 17.42
C TYR A 61 -13.26 5.48 17.04
N LYS A 62 -14.17 5.68 17.99
CA LYS A 62 -15.62 5.70 17.75
C LYS A 62 -16.02 6.86 16.81
N PHE A 63 -15.42 8.04 16.99
CA PHE A 63 -15.60 9.19 16.09
C PHE A 63 -15.09 8.88 14.67
N ARG A 64 -13.89 8.30 14.56
CA ARG A 64 -13.32 7.89 13.26
C ARG A 64 -14.24 6.92 12.54
N HIS A 65 -14.71 5.87 13.23
CA HIS A 65 -15.64 4.90 12.66
C HIS A 65 -16.95 5.56 12.19
N LYS A 66 -17.55 6.42 13.03
CA LYS A 66 -18.79 7.12 12.69
C LYS A 66 -18.66 8.03 11.46
N ASN A 67 -17.47 8.53 11.16
CA ASN A 67 -17.20 9.43 10.03
C ASN A 67 -16.50 8.73 8.85
N ASP A 68 -16.56 7.41 8.76
CA ASP A 68 -15.89 6.62 7.72
C ASP A 68 -14.39 6.90 7.60
N LEU A 69 -13.75 7.25 8.71
CA LEU A 69 -12.30 7.42 8.79
C LEU A 69 -11.65 6.09 9.20
N PRO A 70 -10.44 5.78 8.72
CA PRO A 70 -9.75 4.55 9.07
C PRO A 70 -9.55 4.39 10.57
N VAL A 71 -10.06 3.32 11.13
CA VAL A 71 -9.89 2.95 12.54
C VAL A 71 -8.52 2.33 12.80
N VAL A 72 -8.05 1.53 11.84
CA VAL A 72 -6.73 0.90 11.86
C VAL A 72 -5.97 1.32 10.62
N THR A 73 -4.74 1.78 10.79
CA THR A 73 -3.86 2.09 9.66
C THR A 73 -2.60 1.22 9.70
N LYS A 74 -1.93 1.08 8.58
CA LYS A 74 -0.71 0.29 8.42
C LYS A 74 0.39 1.13 7.78
N LYS A 75 1.65 0.71 8.00
CA LYS A 75 2.77 1.27 7.26
C LYS A 75 2.65 0.91 5.79
N PHE A 76 3.13 1.79 4.94
CA PHE A 76 3.14 1.57 3.49
C PHE A 76 3.88 0.27 3.12
N SER A 77 5.01 -0.02 3.77
CA SER A 77 5.76 -1.27 3.54
C SER A 77 4.94 -2.53 3.80
N ASP A 78 4.07 -2.50 4.81
CA ASP A 78 3.27 -3.68 5.17
C ASP A 78 2.18 -3.92 4.14
N VAL A 79 1.50 -2.85 3.71
CA VAL A 79 0.49 -2.93 2.64
C VAL A 79 1.14 -3.32 1.31
N ALA A 80 2.26 -2.70 0.96
CA ALA A 80 3.01 -3.02 -0.26
C ALA A 80 3.41 -4.50 -0.34
N ARG A 81 3.84 -5.11 0.77
CA ARG A 81 4.14 -6.56 0.82
C ARG A 81 2.90 -7.41 0.59
N LEU A 82 1.74 -7.02 1.12
CA LEU A 82 0.47 -7.73 0.87
C LEU A 82 0.11 -7.64 -0.63
N THR A 83 0.22 -6.46 -1.22
CA THR A 83 -0.03 -6.23 -2.65
C THR A 83 0.91 -7.06 -3.54
N ILE A 84 2.22 -7.10 -3.20
CA ILE A 84 3.20 -7.93 -3.91
C ILE A 84 2.84 -9.41 -3.80
N ALA A 85 2.48 -9.88 -2.61
CA ALA A 85 2.12 -11.29 -2.40
C ALA A 85 0.88 -11.68 -3.21
N ASP A 86 -0.13 -10.81 -3.29
CA ASP A 86 -1.32 -11.03 -4.11
C ASP A 86 -0.98 -11.07 -5.61
N MET A 87 -0.19 -10.10 -6.10
CA MET A 87 0.25 -10.08 -7.51
C MET A 87 1.07 -11.32 -7.88
N ARG A 88 2.01 -11.76 -7.02
CA ARG A 88 2.78 -12.99 -7.25
C ARG A 88 1.88 -14.22 -7.31
N LYS A 89 0.94 -14.35 -6.36
CA LYS A 89 -0.05 -15.44 -6.39
C LYS A 89 -0.85 -15.48 -7.69
N GLN A 90 -1.26 -14.31 -8.21
CA GLN A 90 -1.98 -14.23 -9.48
C GLN A 90 -1.09 -14.62 -10.67
N LEU A 91 0.18 -14.20 -10.70
CA LEU A 91 1.15 -14.58 -11.73
C LEU A 91 1.40 -16.10 -11.73
N ASP A 92 1.64 -16.70 -10.56
CA ASP A 92 1.88 -18.13 -10.38
C ASP A 92 0.67 -18.98 -10.81
N ALA A 93 -0.55 -18.43 -10.63
CA ALA A 93 -1.79 -19.06 -11.07
C ALA A 93 -2.09 -18.86 -12.58
N GLY A 94 -1.24 -18.14 -13.32
CA GLY A 94 -1.47 -17.81 -14.74
C GLY A 94 -2.63 -16.81 -14.97
N LEU A 95 -3.17 -16.20 -13.92
CA LEU A 95 -4.28 -15.24 -13.97
C LEU A 95 -3.78 -13.78 -13.95
N GLY A 96 -2.52 -13.57 -13.59
CA GLY A 96 -1.90 -12.25 -13.47
C GLY A 96 -1.56 -11.63 -14.82
N ARG A 97 -1.60 -10.30 -14.86
CA ARG A 97 -1.10 -9.54 -16.02
C ARG A 97 0.42 -9.50 -15.98
N LYS A 98 1.10 -9.69 -17.10
CA LYS A 98 2.57 -9.61 -17.20
C LYS A 98 3.14 -8.30 -16.61
N VAL A 99 2.41 -7.19 -16.70
CA VAL A 99 2.80 -5.89 -16.13
C VAL A 99 2.94 -5.92 -14.59
N TYR A 100 2.43 -6.95 -13.91
CA TYR A 100 2.62 -7.09 -12.45
C TYR A 100 4.07 -7.31 -12.06
N GLU A 101 4.89 -7.90 -12.92
CA GLU A 101 6.34 -8.00 -12.71
C GLU A 101 6.96 -6.61 -12.61
N ASP A 102 6.58 -5.70 -13.53
CA ASP A 102 7.06 -4.31 -13.53
C ASP A 102 6.56 -3.54 -12.29
N TYR A 103 5.32 -3.79 -11.85
CA TYR A 103 4.79 -3.17 -10.64
C TYR A 103 5.52 -3.64 -9.39
N ILE A 104 5.80 -4.93 -9.27
CA ILE A 104 6.57 -5.50 -8.15
C ILE A 104 7.94 -4.85 -8.08
N VAL A 105 8.67 -4.82 -9.21
CA VAL A 105 9.99 -4.17 -9.29
C VAL A 105 9.91 -2.68 -8.90
N CYS A 106 8.89 -1.97 -9.37
CA CYS A 106 8.67 -0.57 -9.01
C CYS A 106 8.43 -0.40 -7.49
N ILE A 107 7.55 -1.22 -6.91
CA ILE A 107 7.22 -1.17 -5.49
C ILE A 107 8.47 -1.44 -4.64
N GLU A 108 9.23 -2.49 -4.95
CA GLU A 108 10.41 -2.89 -4.18
C GLU A 108 11.55 -1.87 -4.33
N ARG A 109 11.80 -1.36 -5.54
CA ARG A 109 12.95 -0.52 -5.85
C ARG A 109 12.74 0.97 -5.54
N TYR A 110 11.51 1.46 -5.62
CA TYR A 110 11.21 2.90 -5.50
C TYR A 110 10.22 3.21 -4.39
N LEU A 111 9.08 2.50 -4.31
CA LEU A 111 8.01 2.89 -3.40
C LEU A 111 8.31 2.52 -1.94
N ILE A 112 8.74 1.30 -1.66
CA ILE A 112 9.10 0.87 -0.30
C ILE A 112 10.27 1.67 0.26
N PRO A 113 11.37 1.93 -0.47
CA PRO A 113 12.48 2.73 0.05
C PRO A 113 12.11 4.16 0.43
N PHE A 114 11.13 4.76 -0.23
CA PHE A 114 10.70 6.13 0.06
C PHE A 114 9.56 6.21 1.07
N PHE A 115 8.48 5.44 0.85
CA PHE A 115 7.26 5.53 1.68
C PHE A 115 7.19 4.48 2.79
N GLY A 116 8.03 3.45 2.78
CA GLY A 116 7.84 2.24 3.56
C GLY A 116 7.69 2.44 5.06
N ALA A 117 8.40 3.40 5.65
CA ALA A 117 8.32 3.72 7.08
C ALA A 117 7.07 4.54 7.46
N GLN A 118 6.41 5.16 6.49
CA GLN A 118 5.25 6.04 6.70
C GLN A 118 3.95 5.24 6.78
N TYR A 119 2.97 5.76 7.52
CA TYR A 119 1.62 5.22 7.49
C TYR A 119 0.91 5.61 6.19
N VAL A 120 0.09 4.72 5.62
CA VAL A 120 -0.64 5.02 4.37
C VAL A 120 -1.53 6.25 4.49
N THR A 121 -2.03 6.55 5.69
CA THR A 121 -2.86 7.72 5.98
C THR A 121 -2.08 9.04 6.08
N SER A 122 -0.74 8.99 6.20
CA SER A 122 0.12 10.17 6.27
C SER A 122 0.74 10.56 4.93
N ILE A 123 0.43 9.80 3.88
CA ILE A 123 0.92 10.10 2.52
C ILE A 123 -0.09 11.04 1.86
N ASP A 124 0.26 12.30 1.80
CA ASP A 124 -0.51 13.38 1.17
C ASP A 124 0.06 13.80 -0.18
N TYR A 125 -0.53 14.81 -0.77
CA TYR A 125 -0.08 15.38 -2.05
C TYR A 125 1.37 15.86 -1.99
N GLN A 126 1.80 16.50 -0.89
CA GLN A 126 3.17 16.99 -0.76
C GLN A 126 4.17 15.83 -0.75
N LYS A 127 3.87 14.76 -0.04
CA LYS A 127 4.71 13.54 -0.04
C LYS A 127 4.83 12.91 -1.42
N ILE A 128 3.80 13.00 -2.24
CA ILE A 128 3.86 12.55 -3.64
C ILE A 128 4.80 13.45 -4.46
N GLN A 129 4.80 14.77 -4.25
CA GLN A 129 5.74 15.69 -4.93
C GLN A 129 7.19 15.41 -4.49
N ASP A 130 7.43 15.25 -3.17
CA ASP A 130 8.75 14.90 -2.63
C ASP A 130 9.27 13.57 -3.24
N PHE A 131 8.38 12.60 -3.42
CA PHE A 131 8.71 11.34 -4.11
C PHE A 131 9.10 11.54 -5.57
N TYR A 132 8.44 12.43 -6.30
CA TYR A 132 8.78 12.68 -7.70
C TYR A 132 10.19 13.26 -7.83
N GLU A 133 10.58 14.17 -6.95
CA GLU A 133 11.93 14.74 -6.92
C GLU A 133 12.98 13.69 -6.52
N TRP A 134 12.71 12.94 -5.44
CA TRP A 134 13.59 11.86 -5.01
C TRP A 134 13.78 10.78 -6.09
N ARG A 135 12.70 10.40 -6.78
CA ARG A 135 12.75 9.41 -7.85
C ARG A 135 13.59 9.90 -9.03
N ARG A 136 13.42 11.15 -9.44
CA ARG A 136 14.22 11.79 -10.49
C ARG A 136 15.70 11.77 -10.14
N ALA A 137 16.05 12.18 -8.93
CA ALA A 137 17.42 12.13 -8.43
C ALA A 137 17.97 10.70 -8.42
N LYS A 138 17.19 9.72 -7.95
CA LYS A 138 17.58 8.32 -7.92
C LYS A 138 17.77 7.70 -9.30
N MET A 139 17.01 8.14 -10.30
CA MET A 139 17.13 7.68 -11.69
C MET A 139 18.28 8.35 -12.44
N GLY A 140 18.78 9.50 -11.98
CA GLY A 140 19.80 10.31 -12.65
C GLY A 140 19.34 10.90 -13.98
N ARG A 141 18.03 10.86 -14.28
CA ARG A 141 17.43 11.39 -15.52
C ARG A 141 15.95 11.69 -15.33
N GLU A 142 15.38 12.49 -16.21
CA GLU A 142 13.93 12.70 -16.27
C GLU A 142 13.23 11.39 -16.72
N PRO A 143 12.26 10.88 -15.95
CA PRO A 143 11.54 9.67 -16.32
C PRO A 143 10.54 9.94 -17.44
N LYS A 144 10.47 9.03 -18.42
CA LYS A 144 9.46 9.09 -19.50
C LYS A 144 8.04 8.90 -18.95
N ALA A 145 7.05 9.44 -19.66
CA ALA A 145 5.63 9.32 -19.28
C ALA A 145 5.18 7.87 -19.09
N SER A 146 5.69 6.92 -19.89
CA SER A 146 5.39 5.49 -19.73
C SER A 146 5.90 4.94 -18.40
N THR A 147 7.12 5.31 -17.98
CA THR A 147 7.69 4.94 -16.67
C THR A 147 6.85 5.53 -15.54
N LEU A 148 6.43 6.80 -15.66
CA LEU A 148 5.58 7.42 -14.66
C LEU A 148 4.22 6.73 -14.55
N ASN A 149 3.61 6.33 -15.67
CA ASN A 149 2.36 5.57 -15.67
C ASN A 149 2.51 4.23 -14.94
N THR A 150 3.58 3.49 -15.19
CA THR A 150 3.86 2.23 -14.50
C THR A 150 4.01 2.46 -12.99
N HIS A 151 4.77 3.49 -12.57
CA HIS A 151 4.97 3.80 -11.16
C HIS A 151 3.67 4.26 -10.48
N ASN A 152 2.88 5.10 -11.13
CA ASN A 152 1.59 5.56 -10.61
C ASN A 152 0.60 4.40 -10.50
N SER A 153 0.56 3.51 -11.49
CA SER A 153 -0.28 2.31 -11.46
C SER A 153 0.13 1.35 -10.35
N ALA A 154 1.44 1.15 -10.14
CA ALA A 154 1.95 0.33 -9.04
C ALA A 154 1.58 0.93 -7.68
N MET A 155 1.65 2.25 -7.52
CA MET A 155 1.27 2.94 -6.29
C MET A 155 -0.24 2.89 -6.06
N ASN A 156 -1.06 3.11 -7.09
CA ASN A 156 -2.52 2.95 -7.01
C ASN A 156 -2.88 1.53 -6.53
N ARG A 157 -2.22 0.50 -7.04
CA ARG A 157 -2.43 -0.88 -6.60
C ARG A 157 -2.22 -1.07 -5.08
N VAL A 158 -1.20 -0.42 -4.51
CA VAL A 158 -0.95 -0.45 -3.06
C VAL A 158 -2.05 0.29 -2.30
N PHE A 159 -2.50 1.43 -2.80
CA PHE A 159 -3.61 2.17 -2.17
C PHE A 159 -4.95 1.45 -2.32
N ASP A 160 -5.23 0.79 -3.46
CA ASP A 160 -6.43 -0.03 -3.65
C ASP A 160 -6.50 -1.15 -2.62
N GLU A 161 -5.38 -1.83 -2.36
CA GLU A 161 -5.26 -2.85 -1.31
C GLU A 161 -5.47 -2.24 0.08
N ALA A 162 -4.92 -1.04 0.33
CA ALA A 162 -5.12 -0.32 1.59
C ALA A 162 -6.60 0.06 1.81
N VAL A 163 -7.29 0.49 0.77
CA VAL A 163 -8.73 0.83 0.80
C VAL A 163 -9.56 -0.43 1.01
N ALA A 164 -9.30 -1.49 0.24
CA ALA A 164 -10.02 -2.75 0.34
C ALA A 164 -9.94 -3.38 1.75
N ARG A 165 -8.82 -3.14 2.46
CA ARG A 165 -8.62 -3.60 3.85
C ARG A 165 -9.03 -2.58 4.92
N GLY A 166 -9.56 -1.43 4.55
CA GLY A 166 -9.98 -0.38 5.48
C GLY A 166 -8.83 0.34 6.20
N PHE A 167 -7.59 0.32 5.67
CA PHE A 167 -6.44 1.02 6.26
C PHE A 167 -6.39 2.50 5.89
N ILE A 168 -7.09 2.91 4.83
CA ILE A 168 -7.27 4.29 4.38
C ILE A 168 -8.66 4.44 3.75
N ALA A 169 -9.30 5.59 3.94
CA ALA A 169 -10.54 5.90 3.23
C ALA A 169 -10.24 6.26 1.76
N HIS A 170 -11.10 5.82 0.84
CA HIS A 170 -10.92 6.09 -0.59
C HIS A 170 -10.73 7.59 -0.91
N LYS A 171 -11.49 8.46 -0.24
CA LYS A 171 -11.40 9.93 -0.37
C LYS A 171 -10.06 10.52 0.07
N SER A 172 -9.27 9.77 0.84
CA SER A 172 -7.96 10.21 1.37
C SER A 172 -6.78 9.69 0.54
N VAL A 173 -7.04 8.92 -0.52
CA VAL A 173 -6.00 8.46 -1.44
C VAL A 173 -5.47 9.66 -2.23
N PRO A 174 -4.15 9.95 -2.23
CA PRO A 174 -3.60 11.09 -2.94
C PRO A 174 -3.68 10.89 -4.45
N LEU A 175 -3.97 11.98 -5.17
CA LEU A 175 -3.96 11.97 -6.63
C LEU A 175 -2.53 11.94 -7.17
N MET A 176 -2.28 11.06 -8.12
CA MET A 176 -1.01 10.94 -8.82
C MET A 176 -1.11 11.56 -10.20
N VAL A 177 -0.18 12.46 -10.51
CA VAL A 177 -0.15 13.17 -11.79
C VAL A 177 1.03 12.64 -12.62
N ASN A 178 0.79 12.43 -13.91
CA ASN A 178 1.84 12.12 -14.87
C ASN A 178 2.25 13.41 -15.60
N ARG A 179 3.45 13.92 -15.28
CA ARG A 179 4.06 15.10 -15.94
C ARG A 179 5.29 14.72 -16.79
N GLY A 180 5.43 13.45 -17.13
CA GLY A 180 6.55 12.97 -17.93
C GLY A 180 6.49 13.42 -19.38
N GLU A 181 7.64 13.44 -20.04
CA GLU A 181 7.74 13.66 -21.46
C GLU A 181 6.91 12.63 -22.22
N LYS A 182 6.09 13.10 -23.14
CA LYS A 182 5.37 12.20 -24.05
C LYS A 182 6.42 11.47 -24.90
N SER A 183 6.30 10.15 -24.96
CA SER A 183 7.10 9.40 -25.91
C SER A 183 6.67 9.79 -27.32
N GLU A 184 7.63 10.11 -28.18
CA GLU A 184 7.33 10.21 -29.60
C GLU A 184 6.74 8.91 -30.11
N ARG A 185 5.66 9.01 -30.89
CA ARG A 185 5.10 7.84 -31.56
C ARG A 185 6.19 7.26 -32.46
N ARG A 186 6.40 5.96 -32.40
CA ARG A 186 7.27 5.30 -33.37
C ARG A 186 6.76 5.64 -34.75
N PRO A 187 7.61 6.09 -35.67
CA PRO A 187 7.21 6.34 -37.04
C PRO A 187 6.60 5.05 -37.64
N ASP A 188 5.56 5.23 -38.41
CA ASP A 188 5.00 4.12 -39.16
C ASP A 188 6.06 3.63 -40.17
N PHE A 189 6.01 2.35 -40.53
CA PHE A 189 6.90 1.82 -41.54
C PHE A 189 6.75 2.60 -42.85
N THR A 190 7.87 2.99 -43.41
CA THR A 190 7.92 3.53 -44.77
C THR A 190 7.45 2.45 -45.77
N ARG A 191 7.00 2.86 -46.94
CA ARG A 191 6.54 1.93 -47.98
C ARG A 191 7.61 0.92 -48.38
N ASP A 192 8.88 1.29 -48.31
CA ASP A 192 10.00 0.45 -48.69
C ASP A 192 10.41 -0.52 -47.53
N GLU A 193 10.33 -0.08 -46.30
CA GLU A 193 10.48 -0.96 -45.13
C GLU A 193 9.36 -2.00 -45.08
N TYR A 194 8.10 -1.62 -45.34
CA TYR A 194 6.97 -2.53 -45.42
C TYR A 194 7.17 -3.57 -46.54
N ARG A 195 7.59 -3.15 -47.74
CA ARG A 195 7.90 -4.07 -48.85
C ARG A 195 9.02 -5.04 -48.51
N THR A 196 10.05 -4.57 -47.79
CA THR A 196 11.17 -5.37 -47.33
C THR A 196 10.73 -6.40 -46.30
N LEU A 197 9.86 -5.98 -45.35
CA LEU A 197 9.25 -6.87 -44.35
C LEU A 197 8.47 -8.01 -45.04
N ILE A 198 7.54 -7.68 -45.96
CA ILE A 198 6.74 -8.69 -46.65
C ILE A 198 7.63 -9.67 -47.45
N ARG A 199 8.71 -9.20 -48.05
CA ARG A 199 9.63 -10.03 -48.83
C ARG A 199 10.44 -10.99 -47.96
N LYS A 200 10.78 -10.58 -46.71
CA LYS A 200 11.60 -11.37 -45.79
C LYS A 200 10.75 -12.26 -44.84
N LEU A 201 9.51 -11.96 -44.63
CA LEU A 201 8.60 -12.68 -43.71
C LEU A 201 8.52 -14.18 -44.02
N PRO A 202 8.38 -14.64 -45.27
CA PRO A 202 8.38 -16.06 -45.61
C PRO A 202 9.67 -16.80 -45.22
N HIS A 203 10.81 -16.11 -45.27
CA HIS A 203 12.11 -16.69 -44.92
C HIS A 203 12.27 -16.88 -43.40
N TRP A 204 11.71 -16.01 -42.59
CA TRP A 204 11.73 -16.15 -41.14
C TRP A 204 10.81 -17.26 -40.64
N ILE A 205 9.64 -17.41 -41.24
CA ILE A 205 8.68 -18.48 -40.93
C ILE A 205 9.25 -19.87 -41.24
N THR A 206 10.06 -19.99 -42.27
CA THR A 206 10.69 -21.27 -42.65
C THR A 206 11.90 -21.66 -41.80
N GLN A 207 12.57 -20.70 -41.14
CA GLN A 207 13.69 -20.99 -40.24
C GLN A 207 13.27 -21.57 -38.88
N ASP A 208 12.11 -21.15 -38.35
CA ASP A 208 11.60 -21.66 -37.06
C ASP A 208 11.04 -23.10 -37.12
N VAL A 209 10.72 -23.61 -38.32
CA VAL A 209 10.16 -24.94 -38.51
C VAL A 209 11.26 -26.01 -38.68
N SER A 210 12.52 -25.61 -38.84
CA SER A 210 13.65 -26.53 -39.11
C SER A 210 14.58 -26.76 -37.93
N SER A 211 14.23 -26.36 -36.70
CA SER A 211 14.94 -26.77 -35.48
C SER A 211 14.36 -28.09 -34.98
N PRO A 212 15.07 -29.21 -35.09
CA PRO A 212 14.62 -30.45 -34.47
C PRO A 212 14.75 -30.38 -32.95
N CYS A 213 13.76 -30.95 -32.24
CA CYS A 213 13.78 -31.20 -30.82
C CYS A 213 15.02 -31.93 -30.35
#